data_399e38cfeba21ae09bea057169972b62
#
_entry.id   399e38cfeba21ae09bea057169972b62
#
_cell.length_a   1.000
_cell.length_b   1.000
_cell.length_c   1.000
_cell.angle_alpha   90.00
_cell.angle_beta   90.00
_cell.angle_gamma   90.00
#
_symmetry.space_group_name_H-M   'P 1'
#
loop_
_entity.id
_entity.type
_entity.pdbx_description
1 polymer ?
#
loop_
_entity_poly.entity_id
_entity_poly.type
_entity_poly.pdbx_seq_one_letter_code
_entity_poly.pdbx_strand_id
1 'polypeptide(L)'
;MLRARQVGRGPQLTLAMERVRRPAGAKVIALTGGIASGKSTVAGMLAELGAATVDADELARAAVAPGTPGLALLVASFGAGVLGADGSLDRERLGKLVFSDPVARGRLEAIVHPLVARLSQERIEQALAGGAQVVVYEIPLLFETGRESEFPISVLVYLDAASQLRRLMTRSHLDEAAARARIASQMDLERKRDLATWVVDNSGSLSSTRDQVERLWKEHLGAPATPP
;
A
#
# COMPACT_ATOMS: atom_id res chain seq x y z
N MET A 1 -16.68 29.79 -12.42
CA MET A 1 -15.62 29.85 -11.38
C MET A 1 -16.11 29.12 -10.14
N LEU A 2 -15.87 27.82 -10.02
CA LEU A 2 -16.11 27.04 -8.81
C LEU A 2 -14.76 26.79 -8.12
N ARG A 3 -14.57 27.38 -6.95
CA ARG A 3 -13.42 27.11 -6.08
C ARG A 3 -13.50 25.67 -5.58
N ALA A 4 -12.49 24.87 -5.92
CA ALA A 4 -12.29 23.57 -5.32
C ALA A 4 -12.17 23.75 -3.79
N ARG A 5 -13.07 23.09 -3.03
CA ARG A 5 -12.96 22.98 -1.58
C ARG A 5 -11.70 22.18 -1.27
N GLN A 6 -10.73 22.82 -0.63
CA GLN A 6 -9.64 22.12 0.03
C GLN A 6 -10.24 21.20 1.10
N VAL A 7 -10.22 19.91 0.84
CA VAL A 7 -10.45 18.89 1.87
C VAL A 7 -9.29 19.03 2.85
N GLY A 8 -9.61 19.34 4.10
CA GLY A 8 -8.65 19.54 5.16
C GLY A 8 -7.67 18.38 5.23
N ARG A 9 -6.38 18.68 5.10
CA ARG A 9 -5.28 17.73 5.30
C ARG A 9 -5.30 17.34 6.76
N GLY A 10 -5.74 16.12 7.06
CA GLY A 10 -5.51 15.48 8.35
C GLY A 10 -4.03 15.45 8.69
N PRO A 11 -3.61 15.15 9.93
CA PRO A 11 -2.20 15.13 10.31
C PRO A 11 -1.45 14.25 9.33
N GLN A 12 -0.55 14.89 8.57
CA GLN A 12 0.21 14.26 7.49
C GLN A 12 1.10 13.18 8.07
N LEU A 13 0.79 11.96 7.73
CA LEU A 13 1.67 10.83 7.81
C LEU A 13 2.71 10.91 6.71
N THR A 14 3.45 11.96 6.71
CA THR A 14 4.68 11.95 5.96
C THR A 14 5.61 10.97 6.68
N LEU A 15 5.66 9.71 6.19
CA LEU A 15 6.92 9.00 6.28
C LEU A 15 7.90 10.00 5.72
N ALA A 16 8.71 10.57 6.59
CA ALA A 16 9.78 11.41 6.10
C ALA A 16 10.76 10.47 5.38
N MET A 17 10.40 10.07 4.14
CA MET A 17 11.29 9.33 3.24
C MET A 17 12.58 10.10 3.02
N GLU A 18 12.57 11.41 3.29
CA GLU A 18 13.75 12.26 3.43
C GLU A 18 14.68 11.84 4.58
N ARG A 19 14.14 11.17 5.62
CA ARG A 19 14.93 10.71 6.79
C ARG A 19 15.50 9.31 6.60
N VAL A 20 15.02 8.54 5.62
CA VAL A 20 15.58 7.22 5.32
C VAL A 20 16.99 7.37 4.78
N ARG A 21 17.97 6.88 5.52
CA ARG A 21 19.38 6.84 5.08
C ARG A 21 19.50 5.88 3.91
N ARG A 22 19.77 6.42 2.72
CA ARG A 22 19.91 5.64 1.49
C ARG A 22 21.36 5.58 1.06
N PRO A 23 21.92 4.40 0.80
CA PRO A 23 23.19 4.28 0.10
C PRO A 23 23.12 4.96 -1.28
N ALA A 24 24.25 5.44 -1.78
CA ALA A 24 24.29 6.06 -3.10
C ALA A 24 23.74 5.09 -4.17
N GLY A 25 22.82 5.58 -4.99
CA GLY A 25 22.17 4.79 -6.04
C GLY A 25 21.00 3.92 -5.59
N ALA A 26 20.78 3.69 -4.31
CA ALA A 26 19.64 2.91 -3.83
C ALA A 26 18.32 3.64 -4.05
N LYS A 27 17.31 2.91 -4.48
CA LYS A 27 15.98 3.42 -4.81
C LYS A 27 14.91 2.84 -3.88
N VAL A 28 14.03 3.69 -3.38
CA VAL A 28 12.81 3.28 -2.71
C VAL A 28 11.66 3.75 -3.58
N ILE A 29 10.83 2.82 -4.06
CA ILE A 29 9.71 3.09 -4.95
C ILE A 29 8.40 2.69 -4.28
N ALA A 30 7.32 3.37 -4.64
CA ALA A 30 5.98 2.97 -4.24
C ALA A 30 5.36 2.02 -5.27
N LEU A 31 4.80 0.90 -4.82
CA LEU A 31 3.97 0.01 -5.63
C LEU A 31 2.53 0.11 -5.15
N THR A 32 1.63 0.50 -6.03
CA THR A 32 0.21 0.66 -5.72
C THR A 32 -0.66 -0.07 -6.74
N GLY A 33 -1.96 -0.13 -6.46
CA GLY A 33 -2.93 -0.77 -7.33
C GLY A 33 -4.29 -0.85 -6.65
N GLY A 34 -5.35 -0.99 -7.42
CA GLY A 34 -6.68 -1.22 -6.89
C GLY A 34 -6.86 -2.62 -6.30
N ILE A 35 -7.96 -2.81 -5.59
CA ILE A 35 -8.36 -4.13 -5.14
C ILE A 35 -8.40 -5.11 -6.32
N ALA A 36 -7.85 -6.31 -6.14
CA ALA A 36 -7.75 -7.37 -7.15
C ALA A 36 -6.91 -7.04 -8.40
N SER A 37 -6.14 -5.93 -8.44
CA SER A 37 -5.28 -5.58 -9.58
C SER A 37 -4.11 -6.55 -9.80
N GLY A 38 -3.72 -7.35 -8.81
CA GLY A 38 -2.57 -8.24 -8.88
C GLY A 38 -1.27 -7.60 -8.37
N LYS A 39 -1.35 -6.60 -7.50
CA LYS A 39 -0.21 -5.91 -6.90
C LYS A 39 0.83 -6.89 -6.31
N SER A 40 0.39 -7.89 -5.54
CA SER A 40 1.28 -8.90 -4.95
C SER A 40 2.00 -9.77 -6.00
N THR A 41 1.38 -10.02 -7.15
CA THR A 41 2.02 -10.73 -8.27
C THR A 41 3.18 -9.90 -8.83
N VAL A 42 2.96 -8.62 -9.06
CA VAL A 42 4.00 -7.70 -9.55
C VAL A 42 5.09 -7.49 -8.50
N ALA A 43 4.73 -7.38 -7.21
CA ALA A 43 5.70 -7.33 -6.11
C ALA A 43 6.60 -8.57 -6.08
N GLY A 44 6.01 -9.76 -6.25
CA GLY A 44 6.76 -11.02 -6.37
C GLY A 44 7.73 -11.03 -7.56
N MET A 45 7.28 -10.57 -8.73
CA MET A 45 8.15 -10.46 -9.91
C MET A 45 9.33 -9.48 -9.69
N LEU A 46 9.09 -8.36 -9.02
CA LEU A 46 10.16 -7.41 -8.66
C LEU A 46 11.12 -8.02 -7.62
N ALA A 47 10.61 -8.81 -6.68
CA ALA A 47 11.45 -9.52 -5.71
C ALA A 47 12.34 -10.58 -6.39
N GLU A 48 11.82 -11.32 -7.39
CA GLU A 48 12.60 -12.25 -8.20
C GLU A 48 13.76 -11.57 -8.96
N LEU A 49 13.60 -10.29 -9.30
CA LEU A 49 14.64 -9.46 -9.93
C LEU A 49 15.62 -8.82 -8.91
N GLY A 50 15.42 -9.05 -7.61
CA GLY A 50 16.34 -8.61 -6.56
C GLY A 50 15.86 -7.41 -5.74
N ALA A 51 14.60 -6.96 -5.87
CA ALA A 51 14.05 -5.97 -4.98
C ALA A 51 13.75 -6.55 -3.59
N ALA A 52 13.99 -5.78 -2.54
CA ALA A 52 13.37 -6.03 -1.25
C ALA A 52 11.94 -5.46 -1.24
N THR A 53 10.99 -6.18 -0.65
CA THR A 53 9.60 -5.73 -0.55
C THR A 53 9.20 -5.39 0.88
N VAL A 54 8.39 -4.35 1.04
CA VAL A 54 7.81 -3.93 2.33
C VAL A 54 6.32 -3.69 2.09
N ASP A 55 5.46 -4.42 2.77
CA ASP A 55 3.99 -4.32 2.61
C ASP A 55 3.39 -3.50 3.77
N ALA A 56 2.79 -2.35 3.46
CA ALA A 56 2.14 -1.47 4.44
C ALA A 56 0.97 -2.15 5.16
N ASP A 57 0.21 -3.02 4.49
CA ASP A 57 -0.91 -3.74 5.09
C ASP A 57 -0.41 -4.81 6.08
N GLU A 58 0.70 -5.47 5.77
CA GLU A 58 1.34 -6.42 6.70
C GLU A 58 1.84 -5.67 7.94
N LEU A 59 2.51 -4.54 7.75
CA LEU A 59 2.98 -3.70 8.87
C LEU A 59 1.84 -3.14 9.70
N ALA A 60 0.71 -2.76 9.09
CA ALA A 60 -0.48 -2.35 9.83
C ALA A 60 -1.08 -3.48 10.66
N ARG A 61 -0.97 -4.73 10.18
CA ARG A 61 -1.35 -5.91 10.97
C ARG A 61 -0.39 -6.15 12.12
N ALA A 62 0.90 -6.06 11.87
CA ALA A 62 1.95 -6.24 12.88
C ALA A 62 1.90 -5.16 13.96
N ALA A 63 1.62 -3.92 13.60
CA ALA A 63 1.55 -2.78 14.53
C ALA A 63 0.53 -2.98 15.67
N VAL A 64 -0.52 -3.76 15.42
CA VAL A 64 -1.61 -4.01 16.36
C VAL A 64 -1.80 -5.50 16.67
N ALA A 65 -0.73 -6.28 16.55
CA ALA A 65 -0.73 -7.70 16.96
C ALA A 65 -0.82 -7.85 18.48
N PRO A 66 -1.23 -9.03 19.00
CA PRO A 66 -1.24 -9.29 20.44
C PRO A 66 0.10 -8.95 21.09
N GLY A 67 0.03 -8.29 22.26
CA GLY A 67 1.21 -7.88 23.02
C GLY A 67 1.90 -6.60 22.53
N THR A 68 1.45 -5.97 21.45
CA THR A 68 2.03 -4.70 20.97
C THR A 68 1.47 -3.47 21.69
N PRO A 69 2.26 -2.40 21.83
CA PRO A 69 1.76 -1.11 22.29
C PRO A 69 0.60 -0.57 21.44
N GLY A 70 0.58 -0.86 20.14
CA GLY A 70 -0.47 -0.43 19.24
C GLY A 70 -1.83 -1.05 19.60
N LEU A 71 -1.88 -2.34 19.91
CA LEU A 71 -3.10 -2.98 20.37
C LEU A 71 -3.57 -2.40 21.71
N ALA A 72 -2.64 -2.16 22.65
CA ALA A 72 -2.98 -1.52 23.91
C ALA A 72 -3.59 -0.13 23.74
N LEU A 73 -3.06 0.69 22.84
CA LEU A 73 -3.62 2.01 22.50
C LEU A 73 -5.01 1.90 21.87
N LEU A 74 -5.25 0.91 21.01
CA LEU A 74 -6.59 0.66 20.45
C LEU A 74 -7.58 0.26 21.53
N VAL A 75 -7.20 -0.63 22.44
CA VAL A 75 -8.06 -1.02 23.56
C VAL A 75 -8.36 0.17 24.48
N ALA A 76 -7.37 1.00 24.76
CA ALA A 76 -7.57 2.22 25.55
C ALA A 76 -8.54 3.21 24.87
N SER A 77 -8.50 3.31 23.53
CA SER A 77 -9.33 4.26 22.76
C SER A 77 -10.74 3.74 22.46
N PHE A 78 -10.91 2.44 22.23
CA PHE A 78 -12.16 1.83 21.74
C PHE A 78 -12.78 0.85 22.74
N GLY A 79 -12.13 0.59 23.86
CA GLY A 79 -12.56 -0.37 24.87
C GLY A 79 -12.15 -1.82 24.54
N ALA A 80 -12.24 -2.69 25.53
CA ALA A 80 -11.89 -4.13 25.38
C ALA A 80 -12.83 -4.86 24.39
N GLY A 81 -14.00 -4.29 24.07
CA GLY A 81 -14.93 -4.86 23.11
C GLY A 81 -14.38 -5.01 21.68
N VAL A 82 -13.23 -4.39 21.35
CA VAL A 82 -12.56 -4.57 20.05
C VAL A 82 -11.63 -5.79 20.00
N LEU A 83 -11.54 -6.55 21.09
CA LEU A 83 -10.76 -7.80 21.13
C LEU A 83 -11.62 -9.02 20.82
N GLY A 84 -11.03 -9.96 20.10
CA GLY A 84 -11.54 -11.32 19.97
C GLY A 84 -11.31 -12.15 21.24
N ALA A 85 -11.87 -13.36 21.27
CA ALA A 85 -11.74 -14.28 22.39
C ALA A 85 -10.28 -14.73 22.64
N ASP A 86 -9.45 -14.68 21.62
CA ASP A 86 -8.02 -15.01 21.64
C ASP A 86 -7.11 -13.82 22.03
N GLY A 87 -7.71 -12.67 22.39
CA GLY A 87 -7.00 -11.45 22.72
C GLY A 87 -6.43 -10.69 21.52
N SER A 88 -6.67 -11.14 20.30
CA SER A 88 -6.32 -10.42 19.08
C SER A 88 -7.34 -9.33 18.75
N LEU A 89 -6.98 -8.39 17.86
CA LEU A 89 -7.89 -7.35 17.37
C LEU A 89 -9.00 -7.97 16.49
N ASP A 90 -10.25 -7.83 16.90
CA ASP A 90 -11.42 -8.12 16.06
C ASP A 90 -11.59 -6.99 15.02
N ARG A 91 -10.98 -7.22 13.84
CA ARG A 91 -10.95 -6.24 12.74
C ARG A 91 -12.32 -5.97 12.16
N GLU A 92 -13.22 -6.96 12.18
CA GLU A 92 -14.58 -6.79 11.69
C GLU A 92 -15.36 -5.86 12.62
N ARG A 93 -15.26 -6.11 13.92
CA ARG A 93 -15.95 -5.29 14.94
C ARG A 93 -15.43 -3.87 14.96
N LEU A 94 -14.09 -3.69 14.94
CA LEU A 94 -13.49 -2.36 14.84
C LEU A 94 -13.87 -1.68 13.52
N GLY A 95 -13.86 -2.42 12.41
CA GLY A 95 -14.29 -1.92 11.10
C GLY A 95 -15.71 -1.36 11.13
N LYS A 96 -16.67 -2.07 11.73
CA LYS A 96 -18.05 -1.61 11.89
C LYS A 96 -18.13 -0.31 12.69
N LEU A 97 -17.34 -0.17 13.76
CA LEU A 97 -17.29 1.03 14.59
C LEU A 97 -16.80 2.26 13.82
N VAL A 98 -15.73 2.11 13.03
CA VAL A 98 -15.10 3.22 12.32
C VAL A 98 -15.71 3.52 10.95
N PHE A 99 -16.49 2.59 10.41
CA PHE A 99 -17.12 2.76 9.10
C PHE A 99 -18.18 3.87 9.12
N SER A 100 -18.99 3.92 10.16
CA SER A 100 -20.11 4.87 10.32
C SER A 100 -19.75 6.12 11.13
N ASP A 101 -18.59 6.14 11.80
CA ASP A 101 -18.16 7.25 12.65
C ASP A 101 -16.81 7.84 12.18
N PRO A 102 -16.83 9.02 11.50
CA PRO A 102 -15.60 9.69 11.06
C PRO A 102 -14.67 10.08 12.21
N VAL A 103 -15.19 10.34 13.41
CA VAL A 103 -14.38 10.70 14.60
C VAL A 103 -13.66 9.45 15.11
N ALA A 104 -14.36 8.32 15.19
CA ALA A 104 -13.75 7.03 15.52
C ALA A 104 -12.69 6.64 14.49
N ARG A 105 -12.96 6.84 13.20
CA ARG A 105 -11.97 6.62 12.14
C ARG A 105 -10.73 7.48 12.34
N GLY A 106 -10.88 8.77 12.58
CA GLY A 106 -9.74 9.66 12.84
C GLY A 106 -8.92 9.24 14.06
N ARG A 107 -9.55 8.72 15.13
CA ARG A 107 -8.84 8.17 16.29
C ARG A 107 -8.05 6.91 15.94
N LEU A 108 -8.63 6.00 15.15
CA LEU A 108 -7.94 4.81 14.67
C LEU A 108 -6.71 5.19 13.84
N GLU A 109 -6.89 6.08 12.89
CA GLU A 109 -5.83 6.57 12.03
C GLU A 109 -4.70 7.25 12.83
N ALA A 110 -5.04 8.09 13.80
CA ALA A 110 -4.05 8.76 14.66
C ALA A 110 -3.20 7.78 15.48
N ILE A 111 -3.72 6.59 15.80
CA ILE A 111 -2.99 5.54 16.51
C ILE A 111 -2.15 4.69 15.52
N VAL A 112 -2.80 4.19 14.47
CA VAL A 112 -2.17 3.16 13.60
C VAL A 112 -1.13 3.77 12.67
N HIS A 113 -1.42 4.92 12.11
CA HIS A 113 -0.56 5.50 11.10
C HIS A 113 0.88 5.80 11.59
N PRO A 114 1.13 6.44 12.75
CA PRO A 114 2.50 6.68 13.21
C PRO A 114 3.28 5.37 13.45
N LEU A 115 2.57 4.32 13.89
CA LEU A 115 3.18 3.01 14.13
C LEU A 115 3.59 2.35 12.81
N VAL A 116 2.72 2.37 11.81
CA VAL A 116 3.03 1.86 10.47
C VAL A 116 4.17 2.64 9.85
N ALA A 117 4.16 3.96 9.96
CA ALA A 117 5.20 4.82 9.43
C ALA A 117 6.58 4.46 10.01
N ARG A 118 6.67 4.28 11.34
CA ARG A 118 7.90 3.88 12.00
C ARG A 118 8.35 2.49 11.55
N LEU A 119 7.46 1.51 11.58
CA LEU A 119 7.79 0.14 11.17
C LEU A 119 8.23 0.07 9.70
N SER A 120 7.59 0.84 8.83
CA SER A 120 7.97 0.91 7.42
C SER A 120 9.36 1.50 7.26
N GLN A 121 9.67 2.58 7.95
CA GLN A 121 11.00 3.19 7.93
C GLN A 121 12.06 2.18 8.41
N GLU A 122 11.83 1.53 9.55
CA GLU A 122 12.73 0.51 10.11
C GLU A 122 12.97 -0.63 9.11
N ARG A 123 11.92 -1.13 8.45
CA ARG A 123 12.02 -2.21 7.47
C ARG A 123 12.77 -1.79 6.21
N ILE A 124 12.50 -0.60 5.70
CA ILE A 124 13.20 -0.04 4.53
C ILE A 124 14.68 0.15 4.85
N GLU A 125 15.02 0.74 6.00
CA GLU A 125 16.40 0.94 6.43
C GLU A 125 17.15 -0.39 6.63
N GLN A 126 16.49 -1.40 7.21
CA GLN A 126 17.05 -2.75 7.35
C GLN A 126 17.34 -3.39 5.98
N ALA A 127 16.42 -3.28 5.02
CA ALA A 127 16.64 -3.80 3.68
C ALA A 127 17.81 -3.11 2.98
N LEU A 128 17.89 -1.78 3.07
CA LEU A 128 18.99 -0.99 2.50
C LEU A 128 20.34 -1.31 3.17
N ALA A 129 20.36 -1.45 4.50
CA ALA A 129 21.56 -1.85 5.25
C ALA A 129 21.98 -3.29 4.91
N GLY A 130 21.04 -4.15 4.55
CA GLY A 130 21.28 -5.50 4.05
C GLY A 130 21.78 -5.56 2.60
N GLY A 131 21.98 -4.41 1.94
CA GLY A 131 22.53 -4.33 0.58
C GLY A 131 21.50 -4.23 -0.54
N ALA A 132 20.20 -4.16 -0.22
CA ALA A 132 19.18 -3.99 -1.26
C ALA A 132 19.39 -2.65 -2.00
N GLN A 133 19.48 -2.72 -3.32
CA GLN A 133 19.60 -1.53 -4.18
C GLN A 133 18.22 -0.96 -4.56
N VAL A 134 17.20 -1.79 -4.52
CA VAL A 134 15.80 -1.40 -4.78
C VAL A 134 14.92 -1.92 -3.65
N VAL A 135 14.15 -1.02 -3.04
CA VAL A 135 13.10 -1.39 -2.08
C VAL A 135 11.75 -1.00 -2.67
N VAL A 136 10.86 -1.95 -2.77
CA VAL A 136 9.47 -1.77 -3.21
C VAL A 136 8.58 -1.65 -1.98
N TYR A 137 8.02 -0.47 -1.76
CA TYR A 137 7.06 -0.24 -0.69
C TYR A 137 5.65 -0.32 -1.24
N GLU A 138 4.91 -1.33 -0.82
CA GLU A 138 3.54 -1.60 -1.27
C GLU A 138 2.54 -0.76 -0.49
N ILE A 139 1.88 0.18 -1.16
CA ILE A 139 0.92 1.12 -0.57
C ILE A 139 -0.37 1.11 -1.37
N PRO A 140 -1.41 0.37 -0.96
CA PRO A 140 -2.67 0.27 -1.73
C PRO A 140 -3.38 1.60 -1.95
N LEU A 141 -3.34 2.49 -0.95
CA LEU A 141 -4.04 3.78 -0.95
C LEU A 141 -3.07 4.97 -1.15
N LEU A 142 -2.02 4.80 -1.96
CA LEU A 142 -0.99 5.81 -2.19
C LEU A 142 -1.57 7.18 -2.59
N PHE A 143 -2.40 7.18 -3.61
CA PHE A 143 -2.98 8.40 -4.19
C PHE A 143 -4.15 8.94 -3.37
N GLU A 144 -4.95 8.06 -2.76
CA GLU A 144 -6.04 8.44 -1.87
C GLU A 144 -5.55 9.20 -0.64
N THR A 145 -4.37 8.85 -0.17
CA THR A 145 -3.75 9.49 1.00
C THR A 145 -2.80 10.64 0.64
N GLY A 146 -2.61 10.94 -0.66
CA GLY A 146 -1.76 12.04 -1.14
C GLY A 146 -0.27 11.83 -0.85
N ARG A 147 0.18 10.57 -0.79
CA ARG A 147 1.56 10.21 -0.43
C ARG A 147 2.49 10.00 -1.62
N GLU A 148 1.99 10.20 -2.84
CA GLU A 148 2.76 10.01 -4.06
C GLU A 148 4.02 10.89 -4.13
N SER A 149 3.95 12.09 -3.55
CA SER A 149 5.09 13.02 -3.49
C SER A 149 6.25 12.54 -2.59
N GLU A 150 6.03 11.54 -1.74
CA GLU A 150 7.07 10.95 -0.91
C GLU A 150 8.03 10.06 -1.72
N PHE A 151 7.62 9.65 -2.92
CA PHE A 151 8.37 8.68 -3.73
C PHE A 151 8.73 9.27 -5.10
N PRO A 152 10.01 9.18 -5.52
CA PRO A 152 10.43 9.66 -6.84
C PRO A 152 9.83 8.80 -7.97
N ILE A 153 9.47 7.55 -7.67
CA ILE A 153 8.87 6.60 -8.61
C ILE A 153 7.68 5.94 -7.92
N SER A 154 6.51 6.04 -8.55
CA SER A 154 5.31 5.29 -8.20
C SER A 154 4.91 4.37 -9.35
N VAL A 155 4.75 3.09 -9.06
CA VAL A 155 4.35 2.07 -10.02
C VAL A 155 2.91 1.66 -9.73
N LEU A 156 2.02 1.88 -10.69
CA LEU A 156 0.65 1.40 -10.63
C LEU A 156 0.53 0.03 -11.30
N VAL A 157 -0.01 -0.94 -10.57
CA VAL A 157 -0.53 -2.16 -11.18
C VAL A 157 -1.96 -1.89 -11.63
N TYR A 158 -2.10 -1.72 -12.93
CA TYR A 158 -3.37 -1.42 -13.58
C TYR A 158 -4.09 -2.71 -13.99
N LEU A 159 -5.40 -2.65 -14.00
CA LEU A 159 -6.29 -3.69 -14.50
C LEU A 159 -7.54 -3.01 -15.05
N ASP A 160 -8.03 -3.45 -16.22
CA ASP A 160 -9.30 -2.95 -16.75
C ASP A 160 -10.47 -3.26 -15.81
N ALA A 161 -11.49 -2.41 -15.83
CA ALA A 161 -12.61 -2.47 -14.89
C ALA A 161 -13.38 -3.81 -14.93
N ALA A 162 -13.55 -4.41 -16.13
CA ALA A 162 -14.26 -5.67 -16.29
C ALA A 162 -13.45 -6.84 -15.67
N SER A 163 -12.15 -6.85 -15.90
CA SER A 163 -11.23 -7.83 -15.30
C SER A 163 -11.11 -7.65 -13.79
N GLN A 164 -11.08 -6.41 -13.31
CA GLN A 164 -11.05 -6.10 -11.87
C GLN A 164 -12.30 -6.66 -11.17
N LEU A 165 -13.48 -6.37 -11.70
CA LEU A 165 -14.74 -6.86 -11.17
C LEU A 165 -14.76 -8.38 -11.11
N ARG A 166 -14.48 -9.03 -12.24
CA ARG A 166 -14.45 -10.49 -12.36
C ARG A 166 -13.48 -11.13 -11.38
N ARG A 167 -12.23 -10.63 -11.31
CA ARG A 167 -11.22 -11.16 -10.37
C ARG A 167 -11.64 -10.97 -8.91
N LEU A 168 -12.23 -9.83 -8.57
CA LEU A 168 -12.68 -9.57 -7.20
C LEU A 168 -13.83 -10.50 -6.80
N MET A 169 -14.83 -10.67 -7.67
CA MET A 169 -15.94 -11.59 -7.43
C MET A 169 -15.44 -13.01 -7.19
N THR A 170 -14.57 -13.53 -8.08
CA THR A 170 -14.01 -14.88 -7.98
C THR A 170 -13.18 -15.07 -6.72
N ARG A 171 -12.26 -14.13 -6.41
CA ARG A 171 -11.35 -14.24 -5.26
C ARG A 171 -12.05 -14.16 -3.92
N SER A 172 -13.08 -13.32 -3.83
CA SER A 172 -13.72 -12.99 -2.55
C SER A 172 -15.14 -13.56 -2.41
N HIS A 173 -15.58 -14.37 -3.38
CA HIS A 173 -16.93 -14.98 -3.44
C HIS A 173 -18.03 -13.94 -3.22
N LEU A 174 -17.89 -12.77 -3.84
CA LEU A 174 -18.85 -11.68 -3.76
C LEU A 174 -19.81 -11.71 -4.94
N ASP A 175 -21.05 -11.27 -4.70
CA ASP A 175 -21.93 -10.85 -5.77
C ASP A 175 -21.42 -9.55 -6.45
N GLU A 176 -22.02 -9.24 -7.60
CA GLU A 176 -21.58 -8.09 -8.40
C GLU A 176 -21.78 -6.76 -7.66
N ALA A 177 -22.89 -6.60 -6.92
CA ALA A 177 -23.20 -5.36 -6.21
C ALA A 177 -22.18 -5.10 -5.09
N ALA A 178 -21.87 -6.11 -4.29
CA ALA A 178 -20.85 -6.03 -3.25
C ALA A 178 -19.44 -5.80 -3.80
N ALA A 179 -19.11 -6.44 -4.93
CA ALA A 179 -17.83 -6.24 -5.59
C ALA A 179 -17.68 -4.82 -6.14
N ARG A 180 -18.72 -4.28 -6.81
CA ARG A 180 -18.74 -2.88 -7.29
C ARG A 180 -18.64 -1.87 -6.14
N ALA A 181 -19.34 -2.09 -5.03
CA ALA A 181 -19.25 -1.23 -3.86
C ALA A 181 -17.82 -1.18 -3.28
N ARG A 182 -17.11 -2.33 -3.23
CA ARG A 182 -15.71 -2.37 -2.79
C ARG A 182 -14.77 -1.68 -3.76
N ILE A 183 -14.97 -1.83 -5.07
CA ILE A 183 -14.17 -1.11 -6.08
C ILE A 183 -14.41 0.40 -5.93
N ALA A 184 -15.66 0.84 -5.83
CA ALA A 184 -16.03 2.24 -5.70
C ALA A 184 -15.55 2.90 -4.40
N SER A 185 -15.15 2.14 -3.38
CA SER A 185 -14.55 2.67 -2.15
C SER A 185 -13.11 3.14 -2.31
N GLN A 186 -12.48 2.86 -3.44
CA GLN A 186 -11.13 3.30 -3.80
C GLN A 186 -11.17 4.31 -4.94
N MET A 187 -10.06 5.05 -5.11
CA MET A 187 -9.89 5.87 -6.31
C MET A 187 -9.91 4.99 -7.56
N ASP A 188 -10.59 5.46 -8.60
CA ASP A 188 -10.66 4.80 -9.89
C ASP A 188 -9.26 4.55 -10.48
N LEU A 189 -9.07 3.37 -11.11
CA LEU A 189 -7.77 2.97 -11.64
C LEU A 189 -7.31 3.82 -12.82
N GLU A 190 -8.23 4.37 -13.64
CA GLU A 190 -7.87 5.31 -14.71
C GLU A 190 -7.29 6.59 -14.11
N ARG A 191 -7.93 7.12 -13.06
CA ARG A 191 -7.39 8.29 -12.36
C ARG A 191 -6.03 8.01 -11.71
N LYS A 192 -5.83 6.83 -11.13
CA LYS A 192 -4.52 6.41 -10.61
C LYS A 192 -3.48 6.32 -11.71
N ARG A 193 -3.87 5.88 -12.91
CA ARG A 193 -3.02 5.78 -14.09
C ARG A 193 -2.44 7.13 -14.50
N ASP A 194 -3.26 8.18 -14.44
CA ASP A 194 -2.82 9.56 -14.75
C ASP A 194 -1.83 10.12 -13.73
N LEU A 195 -1.84 9.60 -12.49
CA LEU A 195 -1.00 10.08 -11.39
C LEU A 195 0.29 9.27 -11.23
N ALA A 196 0.33 8.05 -11.74
CA ALA A 196 1.47 7.15 -11.56
C ALA A 196 2.64 7.53 -12.47
N THR A 197 3.87 7.37 -11.96
CA THR A 197 5.09 7.54 -12.76
C THR A 197 5.22 6.43 -13.81
N TRP A 198 4.81 5.20 -13.42
CA TRP A 198 4.85 3.99 -14.26
C TRP A 198 3.59 3.17 -14.11
N VAL A 199 3.20 2.52 -15.19
CA VAL A 199 2.04 1.63 -15.23
C VAL A 199 2.47 0.26 -15.69
N VAL A 200 2.14 -0.77 -14.91
CA VAL A 200 2.20 -2.17 -15.31
C VAL A 200 0.77 -2.63 -15.56
N ASP A 201 0.42 -2.83 -16.81
CA ASP A 201 -0.90 -3.32 -17.21
C ASP A 201 -0.98 -4.84 -17.01
N ASN A 202 -1.76 -5.26 -16.02
CA ASN A 202 -2.01 -6.64 -15.65
C ASN A 202 -3.34 -7.19 -16.20
N SER A 203 -3.89 -6.55 -17.24
CA SER A 203 -5.14 -7.00 -17.90
C SER A 203 -4.90 -8.21 -18.81
N GLY A 204 -3.69 -8.39 -19.28
CA GLY A 204 -3.27 -9.45 -20.19
C GLY A 204 -2.81 -10.74 -19.51
N SER A 205 -1.91 -11.46 -20.18
CA SER A 205 -1.29 -12.67 -19.65
C SER A 205 -0.21 -12.36 -18.60
N LEU A 206 0.08 -13.33 -17.74
CA LEU A 206 1.20 -13.23 -16.80
C LEU A 206 2.55 -12.99 -17.49
N SER A 207 2.75 -13.57 -18.68
CA SER A 207 3.96 -13.34 -19.47
C SER A 207 4.06 -11.88 -19.88
N SER A 208 2.99 -11.27 -20.40
CA SER A 208 2.97 -9.86 -20.77
C SER A 208 3.20 -8.94 -19.56
N THR A 209 2.68 -9.30 -18.39
CA THR A 209 2.95 -8.57 -17.15
C THR A 209 4.42 -8.66 -16.78
N ARG A 210 5.01 -9.86 -16.86
CA ARG A 210 6.43 -10.09 -16.59
C ARG A 210 7.33 -9.29 -17.51
N ASP A 211 7.08 -9.30 -18.81
CA ASP A 211 7.85 -8.53 -19.80
C ASP A 211 7.85 -7.02 -19.48
N GLN A 212 6.72 -6.49 -18.99
CA GLN A 212 6.62 -5.09 -18.57
C GLN A 212 7.43 -4.83 -17.29
N VAL A 213 7.38 -5.74 -16.31
CA VAL A 213 8.15 -5.64 -15.05
C VAL A 213 9.65 -5.72 -15.32
N GLU A 214 10.11 -6.63 -16.18
CA GLU A 214 11.52 -6.76 -16.56
C GLU A 214 12.02 -5.51 -17.30
N ARG A 215 11.20 -4.93 -18.18
CA ARG A 215 11.51 -3.66 -18.85
C ARG A 215 11.64 -2.52 -17.85
N LEU A 216 10.65 -2.36 -16.94
CA LEU A 216 10.70 -1.38 -15.87
C LEU A 216 11.97 -1.53 -15.03
N TRP A 217 12.30 -2.77 -14.66
CA TRP A 217 13.51 -3.07 -13.90
C TRP A 217 14.77 -2.63 -14.63
N LYS A 218 14.94 -3.08 -15.88
CA LYS A 218 16.13 -2.82 -16.71
C LYS A 218 16.34 -1.33 -16.99
N GLU A 219 15.26 -0.62 -17.27
CA GLU A 219 15.35 0.77 -17.72
C GLU A 219 15.39 1.77 -16.56
N HIS A 220 14.79 1.45 -15.41
CA HIS A 220 14.54 2.46 -14.37
C HIS A 220 14.91 2.05 -12.95
N LEU A 221 14.93 0.77 -12.62
CA LEU A 221 15.10 0.32 -11.24
C LEU A 221 16.46 -0.35 -10.99
N GLY A 222 16.84 -1.30 -11.81
CA GLY A 222 18.08 -2.05 -11.65
C GLY A 222 19.29 -1.14 -11.57
N ALA A 223 20.30 -1.53 -10.79
CA ALA A 223 21.61 -0.88 -10.87
C ALA A 223 22.15 -1.04 -12.30
N PRO A 224 22.83 -0.02 -12.89
CA PRO A 224 23.59 -0.25 -14.09
C PRO A 224 24.49 -1.45 -13.83
N ALA A 225 24.47 -2.46 -14.73
CA ALA A 225 25.36 -3.60 -14.64
C ALA A 225 26.79 -3.03 -14.43
N THR A 226 27.41 -3.39 -13.32
CA THR A 226 28.80 -3.02 -13.09
C THR A 226 29.57 -3.63 -14.27
N PRO A 227 30.24 -2.84 -15.11
CA PRO A 227 31.04 -3.41 -16.20
C PRO A 227 32.07 -4.37 -15.61
N PRO A 228 32.37 -5.47 -16.28
CA PRO A 228 33.31 -6.51 -15.84
C PRO A 228 34.70 -5.95 -15.57
#